data_bb232c0a111ee32135bb4cdae9111bab
#
_entry.id   bb232c0a111ee32135bb4cdae9111bab
#
_cell.length_a   1.000
_cell.length_b   1.000
_cell.length_c   1.000
_cell.angle_alpha   90.00
_cell.angle_beta   90.00
_cell.angle_gamma   90.00
#
_symmetry.space_group_name_H-M   'P 1'
#
loop_
_entity.id
_entity.type
_entity.pdbx_description
1 polymer ?
#
loop_
_entity_poly.entity_id
_entity_poly.type
_entity_poly.pdbx_seq_one_letter_code
_entity_poly.pdbx_strand_id
1 'polypeptide(L)'
;ESESRGLGDVYKRQGITATVTQSLDLATIETVAEEFGVPVLQDDVEEAAKKTVDMIETDDIKSLIKRPPVITVMGHVDHGKTSLLDSIRESRVASGEAGGITQHIGAYQVEFEHESKKRKLTFLDTPGHEAFTAMRARGTKVTDVAVLVVAADDGCRPQTLEAISHARAAKVPIVVAINKIDKEGASPDRVKQELSEKDLIAEDWGGDVVMVPVSAIKKQNIDKLLEMILLVSEVEDLQANPERLAKGTVIEAHLDKAK
;
A
#
# COMPACT_ATOMS: atom_id res chain seq x y z
N GLU A 1 -43.77 -18.10 20.15
CA GLU A 1 -43.41 -16.78 19.52
C GLU A 1 -42.09 -16.32 20.11
N SER A 2 -41.02 -16.60 19.41
CA SER A 2 -39.67 -16.06 19.69
C SER A 2 -39.60 -14.66 19.10
N GLU A 3 -39.89 -13.64 19.89
CA GLU A 3 -39.65 -12.26 19.51
C GLU A 3 -38.14 -12.05 19.29
N SER A 4 -37.74 -11.87 18.02
CA SER A 4 -36.45 -11.31 17.67
C SER A 4 -36.43 -9.86 18.13
N ARG A 5 -35.94 -9.61 19.35
CA ARG A 5 -35.69 -8.25 19.82
C ARG A 5 -34.57 -7.66 18.97
N GLY A 6 -34.96 -6.77 18.08
CA GLY A 6 -34.00 -6.10 17.20
C GLY A 6 -33.12 -5.12 17.97
N LEU A 7 -31.89 -4.89 17.47
CA LEU A 7 -30.92 -3.94 18.05
C LEU A 7 -31.54 -2.58 18.40
N GLY A 8 -32.53 -2.11 17.62
CA GLY A 8 -33.25 -0.86 17.85
C GLY A 8 -34.06 -0.75 19.15
N ASP A 9 -34.45 -1.88 19.75
CA ASP A 9 -35.25 -1.87 21.00
C ASP A 9 -34.36 -1.71 22.26
N VAL A 10 -33.10 -2.15 22.19
CA VAL A 10 -32.12 -2.00 23.25
C VAL A 10 -31.68 -0.54 23.38
N TYR A 11 -31.42 0.14 22.28
CA TYR A 11 -31.08 1.57 22.28
C TYR A 11 -32.18 2.44 22.89
N LYS A 12 -33.45 2.14 22.64
CA LYS A 12 -34.59 2.88 23.20
C LYS A 12 -34.75 2.72 24.72
N ARG A 13 -34.37 1.57 25.27
CA ARG A 13 -34.53 1.31 26.75
C ARG A 13 -33.51 2.07 27.58
N GLN A 14 -32.33 2.38 27.01
CA GLN A 14 -31.28 3.11 27.69
C GLN A 14 -31.30 4.63 27.40
N GLY A 15 -32.32 5.12 26.69
CA GLY A 15 -32.43 6.55 26.33
C GLY A 15 -31.47 6.96 25.21
N ILE A 16 -30.84 6.01 24.53
CA ILE A 16 -29.91 6.28 23.40
C ILE A 16 -30.77 6.32 22.14
N THR A 17 -30.90 7.50 21.55
CA THR A 17 -31.53 7.70 20.25
C THR A 17 -30.43 7.82 19.19
N ALA A 18 -30.08 6.70 18.56
CA ALA A 18 -29.12 6.67 17.46
C ALA A 18 -29.78 6.12 16.20
N THR A 19 -29.42 6.68 15.03
CA THR A 19 -29.80 6.16 13.72
C THR A 19 -28.74 5.15 13.23
N VAL A 20 -29.11 4.25 12.30
CA VAL A 20 -28.25 3.20 11.76
C VAL A 20 -26.93 3.75 11.15
N THR A 21 -26.91 5.04 10.80
CA THR A 21 -25.77 5.73 10.18
C THR A 21 -25.00 6.63 11.13
N GLN A 22 -25.38 6.71 12.41
CA GLN A 22 -24.75 7.60 13.38
C GLN A 22 -23.58 6.91 14.08
N SER A 23 -22.44 7.60 14.18
CA SER A 23 -21.31 7.14 14.98
C SER A 23 -21.63 7.23 16.47
N LEU A 24 -21.34 6.17 17.21
CA LEU A 24 -21.49 6.11 18.66
C LEU A 24 -20.12 6.35 19.32
N ASP A 25 -20.13 6.95 20.51
CA ASP A 25 -18.93 7.05 21.32
C ASP A 25 -18.60 5.69 21.98
N LEU A 26 -17.36 5.54 22.41
CA LEU A 26 -16.82 4.30 22.93
C LEU A 26 -17.60 3.80 24.17
N ALA A 27 -17.92 4.71 25.09
CA ALA A 27 -18.65 4.39 26.32
C ALA A 27 -20.04 3.83 26.02
N THR A 28 -20.71 4.37 25.00
CA THR A 28 -22.01 3.87 24.52
C THR A 28 -21.89 2.49 23.88
N ILE A 29 -20.81 2.26 23.09
CA ILE A 29 -20.53 0.95 22.48
C ILE A 29 -20.26 -0.11 23.54
N GLU A 30 -19.45 0.21 24.56
CA GLU A 30 -19.13 -0.70 25.68
C GLU A 30 -20.40 -1.08 26.46
N THR A 31 -21.23 -0.10 26.80
CA THR A 31 -22.47 -0.33 27.54
C THR A 31 -23.45 -1.25 26.79
N VAL A 32 -23.56 -1.06 25.49
CA VAL A 32 -24.43 -1.89 24.64
C VAL A 32 -23.85 -3.30 24.48
N ALA A 33 -22.55 -3.42 24.27
CA ALA A 33 -21.87 -4.72 24.10
C ALA A 33 -21.94 -5.58 25.38
N GLU A 34 -21.80 -4.94 26.55
CA GLU A 34 -21.91 -5.61 27.86
C GLU A 34 -23.30 -6.25 28.07
N GLU A 35 -24.38 -5.57 27.64
CA GLU A 35 -25.72 -6.11 27.68
C GLU A 35 -25.95 -7.33 26.79
N PHE A 36 -25.18 -7.42 25.69
CA PHE A 36 -25.18 -8.59 24.79
C PHE A 36 -24.15 -9.66 25.17
N GLY A 37 -23.36 -9.44 26.21
CA GLY A 37 -22.31 -10.35 26.63
C GLY A 37 -21.18 -10.47 25.58
N VAL A 38 -20.99 -9.44 24.76
CA VAL A 38 -19.94 -9.39 23.72
C VAL A 38 -18.80 -8.52 24.27
N PRO A 39 -17.57 -9.07 24.44
CA PRO A 39 -16.45 -8.25 24.88
C PRO A 39 -16.05 -7.26 23.77
N VAL A 40 -15.98 -5.97 24.13
CA VAL A 40 -15.42 -4.94 23.24
C VAL A 40 -13.90 -5.01 23.34
N LEU A 41 -13.24 -5.40 22.25
CA LEU A 41 -11.81 -5.30 22.13
C LEU A 41 -11.48 -3.92 21.53
N GLN A 42 -10.88 -3.05 22.33
CA GLN A 42 -10.30 -1.82 21.80
C GLN A 42 -9.08 -2.21 20.97
N ASP A 43 -9.14 -1.89 19.68
CA ASP A 43 -7.95 -1.99 18.83
C ASP A 43 -7.09 -0.75 19.10
N ASP A 44 -6.28 -0.82 20.16
CA ASP A 44 -5.34 0.24 20.54
C ASP A 44 -4.25 0.37 19.48
N VAL A 45 -4.61 0.99 18.34
CA VAL A 45 -3.68 1.31 17.25
C VAL A 45 -2.53 2.19 17.75
N GLU A 46 -2.78 3.04 18.75
CA GLU A 46 -1.74 3.83 19.40
C GLU A 46 -0.84 2.99 20.33
N GLU A 47 -1.39 2.02 21.04
CA GLU A 47 -0.61 1.13 21.91
C GLU A 47 0.20 0.12 21.10
N ALA A 48 -0.34 -0.37 20.00
CA ALA A 48 0.41 -1.20 19.04
C ALA A 48 1.54 -0.40 18.37
N ALA A 49 1.32 0.87 18.04
CA ALA A 49 2.35 1.76 17.51
C ALA A 49 3.42 2.08 18.57
N LYS A 50 3.02 2.37 19.83
CA LYS A 50 3.95 2.59 20.96
C LYS A 50 4.74 1.32 21.29
N LYS A 51 4.11 0.14 21.35
CA LYS A 51 4.83 -1.13 21.54
C LYS A 51 5.83 -1.44 20.42
N THR A 52 5.60 -0.92 19.21
CA THR A 52 6.57 -1.09 18.11
C THR A 52 7.80 -0.19 18.31
N VAL A 53 7.66 0.97 18.94
CA VAL A 53 8.75 1.90 19.24
C VAL A 53 9.51 1.45 20.50
N ASP A 54 8.82 0.99 21.55
CA ASP A 54 9.44 0.53 22.81
C ASP A 54 10.18 -0.82 22.69
N MET A 55 10.02 -1.55 21.56
CA MET A 55 10.71 -2.82 21.30
C MET A 55 12.10 -2.66 20.66
N ILE A 56 12.63 -1.46 20.55
CA ILE A 56 14.06 -1.24 20.30
C ILE A 56 14.74 -1.30 21.66
N GLU A 57 15.01 -2.52 22.15
CA GLU A 57 15.90 -2.70 23.29
C GLU A 57 17.27 -2.13 22.93
N THR A 58 17.94 -1.50 23.91
CA THR A 58 19.22 -0.81 23.72
C THR A 58 20.34 -1.68 23.13
N ASP A 59 20.22 -3.00 23.20
CA ASP A 59 21.14 -3.97 22.58
C ASP A 59 20.86 -4.16 21.08
N ASP A 60 19.66 -3.87 20.58
CA ASP A 60 19.33 -3.95 19.15
C ASP A 60 20.05 -2.87 18.32
N ILE A 61 20.44 -1.76 18.95
CA ILE A 61 21.07 -0.62 18.24
C ILE A 61 22.47 -0.94 17.73
N LYS A 62 23.19 -1.84 18.41
CA LYS A 62 24.60 -2.16 18.07
C LYS A 62 24.78 -3.03 16.83
N SER A 63 23.74 -3.74 16.40
CA SER A 63 23.78 -4.70 15.28
C SER A 63 22.89 -4.25 14.10
N LEU A 64 22.57 -2.95 14.00
CA LEU A 64 21.76 -2.43 12.93
C LEU A 64 22.52 -2.42 11.60
N ILE A 65 21.91 -3.00 10.57
CA ILE A 65 22.39 -2.97 9.18
C ILE A 65 21.31 -2.38 8.27
N LYS A 66 21.72 -1.77 7.15
CA LYS A 66 20.79 -1.30 6.13
C LYS A 66 20.01 -2.48 5.55
N ARG A 67 18.68 -2.39 5.56
CA ARG A 67 17.79 -3.40 4.96
C ARG A 67 17.27 -2.96 3.61
N PRO A 68 16.90 -3.91 2.73
CA PRO A 68 16.20 -3.60 1.50
C PRO A 68 14.86 -2.89 1.79
N PRO A 69 14.51 -1.85 1.02
CA PRO A 69 13.21 -1.22 1.13
C PRO A 69 12.09 -2.15 0.66
N VAL A 70 10.94 -2.00 1.29
CA VAL A 70 9.69 -2.66 0.88
C VAL A 70 8.86 -1.65 0.10
N ILE A 71 8.51 -2.00 -1.13
CA ILE A 71 7.83 -1.14 -2.09
C ILE A 71 6.48 -1.73 -2.42
N THR A 72 5.40 -0.97 -2.27
CA THR A 72 4.08 -1.38 -2.75
C THR A 72 3.76 -0.71 -4.07
N VAL A 73 3.31 -1.50 -5.04
CA VAL A 73 2.86 -0.99 -6.34
C VAL A 73 1.35 -0.88 -6.35
N MET A 74 0.84 0.31 -6.63
CA MET A 74 -0.58 0.63 -6.60
C MET A 74 -0.99 1.51 -7.78
N GLY A 75 -2.27 1.66 -8.01
CA GLY A 75 -2.82 2.43 -9.12
C GLY A 75 -4.06 1.76 -9.69
N HIS A 76 -4.62 2.37 -10.72
CA HIS A 76 -5.85 1.89 -11.36
C HIS A 76 -5.66 0.53 -12.07
N VAL A 77 -6.77 -0.20 -12.26
CA VAL A 77 -6.83 -1.37 -13.15
C VAL A 77 -6.37 -0.94 -14.54
N ASP A 78 -5.75 -1.84 -15.29
CA ASP A 78 -5.26 -1.62 -16.66
C ASP A 78 -4.19 -0.51 -16.85
N HIS A 79 -3.70 0.13 -15.79
CA HIS A 79 -2.55 1.04 -15.88
C HIS A 79 -1.21 0.31 -16.06
N GLY A 80 -1.22 -1.03 -16.04
CA GLY A 80 -0.06 -1.87 -16.33
C GLY A 80 0.84 -2.12 -15.13
N LYS A 81 0.29 -2.19 -13.90
CA LYS A 81 1.04 -2.56 -12.69
C LYS A 81 1.72 -3.91 -12.83
N THR A 82 0.97 -4.97 -13.15
CA THR A 82 1.49 -6.32 -13.34
C THR A 82 2.54 -6.37 -14.45
N SER A 83 2.29 -5.68 -15.59
CA SER A 83 3.26 -5.60 -16.68
C SER A 83 4.54 -4.87 -16.27
N LEU A 84 4.45 -3.83 -15.43
CA LEU A 84 5.61 -3.13 -14.89
C LEU A 84 6.42 -4.05 -13.98
N LEU A 85 5.75 -4.76 -13.07
CA LEU A 85 6.39 -5.71 -12.16
C LEU A 85 7.04 -6.87 -12.91
N ASP A 86 6.39 -7.41 -13.93
CA ASP A 86 6.98 -8.45 -14.80
C ASP A 86 8.20 -7.94 -15.55
N SER A 87 8.16 -6.70 -16.02
CA SER A 87 9.32 -6.05 -16.66
C SER A 87 10.51 -5.93 -15.70
N ILE A 88 10.24 -5.59 -14.43
CA ILE A 88 11.26 -5.49 -13.37
C ILE A 88 11.81 -6.88 -13.02
N ARG A 89 10.96 -7.90 -12.94
CA ARG A 89 11.35 -9.28 -12.59
C ARG A 89 12.01 -10.05 -13.73
N GLU A 90 11.95 -9.53 -14.94
CA GLU A 90 12.30 -10.27 -16.15
C GLU A 90 11.52 -11.59 -16.34
N SER A 91 10.41 -11.74 -15.63
CA SER A 91 9.53 -12.90 -15.66
C SER A 91 8.18 -12.56 -16.33
N ARG A 92 7.48 -13.55 -16.84
CA ARG A 92 6.19 -13.39 -17.51
C ARG A 92 5.04 -13.85 -16.63
N VAL A 93 4.88 -13.28 -15.44
CA VAL A 93 3.81 -13.67 -14.50
C VAL A 93 2.43 -13.26 -15.03
N ALA A 94 2.32 -12.09 -15.68
CA ALA A 94 1.06 -11.62 -16.27
C ALA A 94 0.46 -12.60 -17.30
N SER A 95 1.30 -13.41 -17.97
CA SER A 95 0.82 -14.41 -18.92
C SER A 95 0.27 -15.68 -18.27
N GLY A 96 0.50 -15.87 -16.97
CA GLY A 96 0.05 -17.05 -16.21
C GLY A 96 -1.18 -16.78 -15.33
N GLU A 97 -1.51 -15.52 -15.04
CA GLU A 97 -2.70 -15.17 -14.25
C GLU A 97 -3.95 -15.03 -15.12
N ALA A 98 -5.08 -15.56 -14.65
CA ALA A 98 -6.35 -15.46 -15.34
C ALA A 98 -6.77 -13.99 -15.50
N GLY A 99 -6.87 -13.51 -16.75
CA GLY A 99 -7.21 -12.13 -17.08
C GLY A 99 -6.05 -11.14 -17.04
N GLY A 100 -4.79 -11.59 -16.75
CA GLY A 100 -3.61 -10.72 -16.73
C GLY A 100 -3.62 -9.66 -15.62
N ILE A 101 -4.35 -9.90 -14.52
CA ILE A 101 -4.48 -9.02 -13.36
C ILE A 101 -4.06 -9.75 -12.10
N THR A 102 -3.43 -9.03 -11.16
CA THR A 102 -3.07 -9.54 -9.84
C THR A 102 -4.32 -9.70 -8.98
N GLN A 103 -4.53 -10.88 -8.43
CA GLN A 103 -5.68 -11.22 -7.57
C GLN A 103 -5.29 -11.39 -6.10
N HIS A 104 -4.03 -11.72 -5.82
CA HIS A 104 -3.47 -11.93 -4.47
C HIS A 104 -2.29 -11.00 -4.22
N ILE A 105 -1.99 -10.71 -2.95
CA ILE A 105 -0.79 -9.94 -2.62
C ILE A 105 0.44 -10.82 -2.82
N GLY A 106 1.24 -10.50 -3.83
CA GLY A 106 2.53 -11.14 -4.08
C GLY A 106 3.68 -10.35 -3.48
N ALA A 107 4.67 -11.05 -2.88
CA ALA A 107 5.90 -10.43 -2.41
C ALA A 107 7.10 -11.07 -3.10
N TYR A 108 8.00 -10.27 -3.63
CA TYR A 108 9.23 -10.77 -4.26
C TYR A 108 10.37 -9.75 -4.15
N GLN A 109 11.59 -10.25 -4.20
CA GLN A 109 12.80 -9.44 -4.11
C GLN A 109 13.52 -9.41 -5.45
N VAL A 110 13.94 -8.22 -5.87
CA VAL A 110 14.71 -8.00 -7.09
C VAL A 110 16.10 -7.49 -6.72
N GLU A 111 17.12 -8.03 -7.38
CA GLU A 111 18.48 -7.50 -7.32
C GLU A 111 18.78 -6.73 -8.60
N PHE A 112 19.39 -5.55 -8.46
CA PHE A 112 19.88 -4.78 -9.59
C PHE A 112 21.22 -4.12 -9.25
N GLU A 113 21.98 -3.76 -10.27
CA GLU A 113 23.28 -3.13 -10.10
C GLU A 113 23.11 -1.62 -10.14
N HIS A 114 23.54 -0.94 -9.07
CA HIS A 114 23.59 0.52 -8.99
C HIS A 114 24.96 0.92 -8.43
N GLU A 115 25.67 1.85 -9.09
CA GLU A 115 27.02 2.30 -8.72
C GLU A 115 28.01 1.13 -8.49
N SER A 116 27.98 0.11 -9.35
CA SER A 116 28.81 -1.11 -9.24
C SER A 116 28.57 -1.91 -7.94
N LYS A 117 27.44 -1.70 -7.28
CA LYS A 117 27.00 -2.46 -6.09
C LYS A 117 25.68 -3.15 -6.37
N LYS A 118 25.56 -4.39 -5.92
CA LYS A 118 24.26 -5.09 -5.94
C LYS A 118 23.35 -4.51 -4.86
N ARG A 119 22.19 -4.03 -5.28
CA ARG A 119 21.12 -3.50 -4.42
C ARG A 119 19.90 -4.39 -4.51
N LYS A 120 19.16 -4.47 -3.43
CA LYS A 120 17.94 -5.28 -3.34
C LYS A 120 16.74 -4.40 -3.06
N LEU A 121 15.65 -4.64 -3.77
CA LEU A 121 14.34 -4.02 -3.56
C LEU A 121 13.31 -5.13 -3.37
N THR A 122 12.41 -4.99 -2.40
CA THR A 122 11.31 -5.94 -2.17
C THR A 122 10.01 -5.31 -2.61
N PHE A 123 9.34 -5.92 -3.57
CA PHE A 123 8.08 -5.44 -4.11
C PHE A 123 6.91 -6.21 -3.52
N LEU A 124 5.84 -5.49 -3.17
CA LEU A 124 4.53 -6.01 -2.84
C LEU A 124 3.57 -5.63 -3.97
N ASP A 125 3.07 -6.64 -4.68
CA ASP A 125 2.05 -6.45 -5.71
C ASP A 125 0.66 -6.49 -5.08
N THR A 126 -0.14 -5.44 -5.29
CA THR A 126 -1.49 -5.33 -4.73
C THR A 126 -2.53 -5.30 -5.84
N PRO A 127 -3.66 -6.03 -5.66
CA PRO A 127 -4.76 -5.99 -6.63
C PRO A 127 -5.29 -4.58 -6.87
N GLY A 128 -5.52 -4.23 -8.14
CA GLY A 128 -6.01 -2.91 -8.53
C GLY A 128 -7.52 -2.73 -8.50
N HIS A 129 -8.30 -3.80 -8.29
CA HIS A 129 -9.76 -3.76 -8.32
C HIS A 129 -10.34 -3.07 -7.07
N GLU A 130 -11.46 -2.35 -7.19
CA GLU A 130 -12.13 -1.64 -6.08
C GLU A 130 -12.47 -2.55 -4.90
N ALA A 131 -12.81 -3.82 -5.16
CA ALA A 131 -13.12 -4.80 -4.12
C ALA A 131 -11.94 -5.10 -3.16
N PHE A 132 -10.71 -4.71 -3.50
CA PHE A 132 -9.50 -5.02 -2.73
C PHE A 132 -8.92 -3.83 -1.96
N THR A 133 -9.73 -2.82 -1.63
CA THR A 133 -9.32 -1.63 -0.85
C THR A 133 -8.61 -2.01 0.46
N ALA A 134 -9.11 -3.00 1.20
CA ALA A 134 -8.51 -3.46 2.44
C ALA A 134 -7.11 -4.08 2.23
N MET A 135 -6.87 -4.74 1.09
CA MET A 135 -5.57 -5.31 0.73
C MET A 135 -4.56 -4.20 0.41
N ARG A 136 -4.98 -3.15 -0.33
CA ARG A 136 -4.12 -1.98 -0.59
C ARG A 136 -3.73 -1.28 0.71
N ALA A 137 -4.68 -1.05 1.61
CA ALA A 137 -4.43 -0.44 2.91
C ALA A 137 -3.45 -1.26 3.77
N ARG A 138 -3.52 -2.61 3.74
CA ARG A 138 -2.56 -3.49 4.42
C ARG A 138 -1.17 -3.41 3.78
N GLY A 139 -1.09 -3.46 2.44
CA GLY A 139 0.16 -3.30 1.71
C GLY A 139 0.87 -2.02 2.12
N THR A 140 0.16 -0.89 2.10
CA THR A 140 0.73 0.43 2.43
C THR A 140 1.24 0.53 3.88
N LYS A 141 0.60 -0.15 4.84
CA LYS A 141 1.03 -0.13 6.26
C LYS A 141 2.39 -0.81 6.53
N VAL A 142 2.86 -1.67 5.64
CA VAL A 142 4.13 -2.40 5.78
C VAL A 142 5.18 -1.93 4.77
N THR A 143 4.91 -0.86 4.07
CA THR A 143 5.68 -0.33 2.95
C THR A 143 6.54 0.84 3.37
N ASP A 144 7.72 0.93 2.81
CA ASP A 144 8.63 2.07 2.98
C ASP A 144 8.47 3.10 1.86
N VAL A 145 8.14 2.65 0.62
CA VAL A 145 7.92 3.51 -0.56
C VAL A 145 6.72 3.00 -1.34
N ALA A 146 5.81 3.88 -1.72
CA ALA A 146 4.68 3.58 -2.59
C ALA A 146 4.98 3.96 -4.04
N VAL A 147 4.86 3.02 -4.98
CA VAL A 147 4.94 3.29 -6.41
C VAL A 147 3.54 3.39 -7.00
N LEU A 148 3.15 4.61 -7.38
CA LEU A 148 1.88 4.90 -8.00
C LEU A 148 2.01 4.79 -9.53
N VAL A 149 1.34 3.80 -10.13
CA VAL A 149 1.35 3.60 -11.58
C VAL A 149 0.16 4.30 -12.21
N VAL A 150 0.44 5.24 -13.11
CA VAL A 150 -0.58 5.98 -13.87
C VAL A 150 -0.29 5.84 -15.37
N ALA A 151 -1.29 5.48 -16.15
CA ALA A 151 -1.12 5.34 -17.59
C ALA A 151 -1.14 6.71 -18.29
N ALA A 152 -0.16 6.98 -19.16
CA ALA A 152 -0.01 8.25 -19.87
C ALA A 152 -1.13 8.53 -20.88
N ASP A 153 -1.81 7.49 -21.34
CA ASP A 153 -2.94 7.56 -22.26
C ASP A 153 -4.29 7.79 -21.55
N ASP A 154 -4.40 7.45 -20.27
CA ASP A 154 -5.64 7.42 -19.51
C ASP A 154 -5.75 8.50 -18.42
N GLY A 155 -4.63 8.84 -17.75
CA GLY A 155 -4.59 9.84 -16.67
C GLY A 155 -5.03 9.31 -15.31
N CYS A 156 -5.45 10.23 -14.42
CA CYS A 156 -5.86 9.91 -13.06
C CYS A 156 -7.27 9.35 -13.01
N ARG A 157 -7.44 8.20 -12.34
CA ARG A 157 -8.71 7.50 -12.17
C ARG A 157 -9.10 7.42 -10.69
N PRO A 158 -10.35 7.08 -10.33
CA PRO A 158 -10.78 7.03 -8.93
C PRO A 158 -9.87 6.17 -8.03
N GLN A 159 -9.42 5.00 -8.50
CA GLN A 159 -8.50 4.13 -7.77
C GLN A 159 -7.09 4.74 -7.63
N THR A 160 -6.69 5.64 -8.52
CA THR A 160 -5.46 6.44 -8.37
C THR A 160 -5.57 7.36 -7.18
N LEU A 161 -6.71 8.04 -7.02
CA LEU A 161 -6.98 8.93 -5.89
C LEU A 161 -7.05 8.17 -4.55
N GLU A 162 -7.66 6.99 -4.57
CA GLU A 162 -7.69 6.09 -3.42
C GLU A 162 -6.28 5.67 -2.99
N ALA A 163 -5.44 5.26 -3.95
CA ALA A 163 -4.05 4.89 -3.70
C ALA A 163 -3.25 6.03 -3.08
N ILE A 164 -3.40 7.26 -3.59
CA ILE A 164 -2.79 8.47 -3.03
C ILE A 164 -3.24 8.68 -1.58
N SER A 165 -4.53 8.53 -1.29
CA SER A 165 -5.08 8.70 0.04
C SER A 165 -4.52 7.67 1.03
N HIS A 166 -4.36 6.40 0.62
CA HIS A 166 -3.76 5.35 1.44
C HIS A 166 -2.27 5.61 1.73
N ALA A 167 -1.50 6.02 0.72
CA ALA A 167 -0.08 6.34 0.91
C ALA A 167 0.12 7.53 1.86
N ARG A 168 -0.69 8.57 1.72
CA ARG A 168 -0.68 9.74 2.62
C ARG A 168 -1.08 9.37 4.05
N ALA A 169 -2.13 8.59 4.22
CA ALA A 169 -2.58 8.13 5.55
C ALA A 169 -1.50 7.31 6.27
N ALA A 170 -0.72 6.54 5.51
CA ALA A 170 0.41 5.77 6.02
C ALA A 170 1.69 6.60 6.15
N LYS A 171 1.72 7.85 5.69
CA LYS A 171 2.90 8.75 5.64
C LYS A 171 4.07 8.14 4.86
N VAL A 172 3.77 7.40 3.79
CA VAL A 172 4.76 6.74 2.94
C VAL A 172 5.08 7.64 1.75
N PRO A 173 6.36 7.87 1.41
CA PRO A 173 6.75 8.62 0.23
C PRO A 173 6.22 7.96 -1.05
N ILE A 174 5.80 8.80 -2.00
CA ILE A 174 5.21 8.35 -3.26
C ILE A 174 6.20 8.61 -4.41
N VAL A 175 6.48 7.58 -5.19
CA VAL A 175 7.14 7.68 -6.50
C VAL A 175 6.11 7.39 -7.58
N VAL A 176 6.01 8.21 -8.60
CA VAL A 176 5.03 8.02 -9.69
C VAL A 176 5.71 7.40 -10.91
N ALA A 177 5.21 6.26 -11.35
CA ALA A 177 5.56 5.65 -12.63
C ALA A 177 4.46 6.01 -13.67
N ILE A 178 4.76 6.94 -14.59
CA ILE A 178 3.86 7.30 -15.68
C ILE A 178 4.09 6.30 -16.81
N ASN A 179 3.27 5.26 -16.84
CA ASN A 179 3.43 4.11 -17.73
C ASN A 179 2.75 4.32 -19.09
N LYS A 180 3.07 3.42 -20.05
CA LYS A 180 2.53 3.39 -21.41
C LYS A 180 2.89 4.61 -22.25
N ILE A 181 4.08 5.19 -22.06
CA ILE A 181 4.55 6.33 -22.88
C ILE A 181 4.77 5.96 -24.36
N ASP A 182 4.76 4.67 -24.66
CA ASP A 182 4.88 4.12 -26.02
C ASP A 182 3.58 4.14 -26.81
N LYS A 183 2.44 4.42 -26.17
CA LYS A 183 1.14 4.47 -26.83
C LYS A 183 0.92 5.79 -27.56
N GLU A 184 0.17 5.70 -28.66
CA GLU A 184 -0.34 6.88 -29.35
C GLU A 184 -1.29 7.66 -28.42
N GLY A 185 -1.13 8.98 -28.37
CA GLY A 185 -1.88 9.85 -27.46
C GLY A 185 -1.38 9.88 -26.01
N ALA A 186 -0.28 9.20 -25.69
CA ALA A 186 0.35 9.30 -24.39
C ALA A 186 0.84 10.72 -24.10
N SER A 187 0.43 11.28 -22.97
CA SER A 187 0.83 12.61 -22.54
C SER A 187 1.27 12.62 -21.07
N PRO A 188 2.56 12.39 -20.79
CA PRO A 188 3.09 12.44 -19.43
C PRO A 188 2.85 13.79 -18.73
N ASP A 189 2.93 14.90 -19.47
CA ASP A 189 2.73 16.25 -18.91
C ASP A 189 1.29 16.48 -18.46
N ARG A 190 0.30 15.95 -19.18
CA ARG A 190 -1.10 15.95 -18.74
C ARG A 190 -1.26 15.20 -17.42
N VAL A 191 -0.63 14.02 -17.28
CA VAL A 191 -0.68 13.26 -16.03
C VAL A 191 -0.03 14.02 -14.88
N LYS A 192 1.13 14.66 -15.10
CA LYS A 192 1.77 15.52 -14.10
C LYS A 192 0.85 16.66 -13.66
N GLN A 193 0.13 17.28 -14.60
CA GLN A 193 -0.82 18.36 -14.29
C GLN A 193 -2.00 17.81 -13.45
N GLU A 194 -2.62 16.71 -13.85
CA GLU A 194 -3.72 16.07 -13.11
C GLU A 194 -3.30 15.67 -11.68
N LEU A 195 -2.06 15.21 -11.50
CA LEU A 195 -1.50 14.87 -10.19
C LEU A 195 -1.21 16.12 -9.35
N SER A 196 -0.74 17.21 -9.96
CA SER A 196 -0.48 18.46 -9.25
C SER A 196 -1.76 19.07 -8.67
N GLU A 197 -2.91 18.89 -9.33
CA GLU A 197 -4.24 19.27 -8.80
C GLU A 197 -4.64 18.45 -7.55
N LYS A 198 -3.91 17.36 -7.26
CA LYS A 198 -4.08 16.51 -6.08
C LYS A 198 -2.93 16.66 -5.08
N ASP A 199 -2.22 17.79 -5.13
CA ASP A 199 -1.06 18.11 -4.30
C ASP A 199 0.10 17.09 -4.43
N LEU A 200 0.25 16.45 -5.58
CA LEU A 200 1.43 15.68 -5.98
C LEU A 200 2.16 16.46 -7.07
N ILE A 201 3.05 17.35 -6.65
CA ILE A 201 3.78 18.23 -7.56
C ILE A 201 5.09 17.55 -7.96
N ALA A 202 5.34 17.45 -9.27
CA ALA A 202 6.55 16.85 -9.79
C ALA A 202 7.80 17.64 -9.37
N GLU A 203 8.90 16.94 -9.10
CA GLU A 203 10.20 17.53 -8.79
C GLU A 203 10.63 18.53 -9.88
N ASP A 204 10.46 18.17 -11.16
CA ASP A 204 10.73 19.05 -12.31
C ASP A 204 9.97 20.38 -12.26
N TRP A 205 8.85 20.46 -11.53
CA TRP A 205 8.00 21.63 -11.37
C TRP A 205 8.16 22.31 -10.01
N GLY A 206 9.23 21.93 -9.28
CA GLY A 206 9.55 22.49 -7.96
C GLY A 206 8.83 21.84 -6.80
N GLY A 207 8.24 20.67 -7.00
CA GLY A 207 7.65 19.82 -5.95
C GLY A 207 8.66 18.85 -5.34
N ASP A 208 8.13 17.88 -4.64
CA ASP A 208 8.87 16.85 -3.90
C ASP A 208 8.60 15.41 -4.41
N VAL A 209 7.74 15.27 -5.43
CA VAL A 209 7.34 13.96 -5.93
C VAL A 209 8.16 13.57 -7.17
N VAL A 210 8.89 12.48 -7.06
CA VAL A 210 9.61 11.90 -8.20
C VAL A 210 8.62 11.25 -9.17
N MET A 211 8.63 11.70 -10.44
CA MET A 211 7.77 11.17 -11.50
C MET A 211 8.61 10.69 -12.67
N VAL A 212 8.55 9.39 -12.98
CA VAL A 212 9.33 8.76 -14.03
C VAL A 212 8.43 8.27 -15.16
N PRO A 213 8.55 8.82 -16.38
CA PRO A 213 7.89 8.28 -17.56
C PRO A 213 8.52 6.96 -17.97
N VAL A 214 7.70 5.88 -18.09
CA VAL A 214 8.16 4.52 -18.38
C VAL A 214 7.30 3.83 -19.45
N SER A 215 7.87 2.84 -20.11
CA SER A 215 7.12 1.83 -20.86
C SER A 215 7.47 0.44 -20.34
N ALA A 216 6.54 -0.18 -19.64
CA ALA A 216 6.71 -1.55 -19.16
C ALA A 216 6.90 -2.54 -20.31
N ILE A 217 6.14 -2.39 -21.40
CA ILE A 217 6.18 -3.28 -22.57
C ILE A 217 7.49 -3.15 -23.33
N LYS A 218 8.00 -1.91 -23.51
CA LYS A 218 9.26 -1.65 -24.22
C LYS A 218 10.47 -1.66 -23.30
N LYS A 219 10.30 -1.93 -22.02
CA LYS A 219 11.34 -1.87 -20.96
C LYS A 219 12.09 -0.53 -20.95
N GLN A 220 11.42 0.56 -21.29
CA GLN A 220 12.02 1.89 -21.35
C GLN A 220 11.97 2.55 -19.98
N ASN A 221 13.10 3.12 -19.52
CA ASN A 221 13.28 3.84 -18.26
C ASN A 221 12.99 3.02 -17.00
N ILE A 222 13.01 1.68 -17.07
CA ILE A 222 12.78 0.82 -15.89
C ILE A 222 13.95 0.97 -14.91
N ASP A 223 15.19 0.95 -15.38
CA ASP A 223 16.37 1.12 -14.53
C ASP A 223 16.35 2.48 -13.82
N LYS A 224 15.97 3.55 -14.54
CA LYS A 224 15.80 4.89 -13.96
C LYS A 224 14.73 4.89 -12.86
N LEU A 225 13.62 4.17 -13.05
CA LEU A 225 12.59 4.04 -12.02
C LEU A 225 13.14 3.35 -10.77
N LEU A 226 13.88 2.24 -10.92
CA LEU A 226 14.51 1.52 -9.80
C LEU A 226 15.52 2.39 -9.05
N GLU A 227 16.33 3.16 -9.79
CA GLU A 227 17.29 4.11 -9.23
C GLU A 227 16.59 5.20 -8.40
N MET A 228 15.50 5.79 -8.91
CA MET A 228 14.74 6.81 -8.19
C MET A 228 14.04 6.24 -6.95
N ILE A 229 13.50 5.03 -7.01
CA ILE A 229 12.94 4.34 -5.84
C ILE A 229 14.01 4.12 -4.77
N LEU A 230 15.22 3.68 -5.18
CA LEU A 230 16.33 3.51 -4.26
C LEU A 230 16.71 4.83 -3.59
N LEU A 231 16.85 5.90 -4.37
CA LEU A 231 17.21 7.23 -3.88
C LEU A 231 16.20 7.72 -2.82
N VAL A 232 14.90 7.63 -3.11
CA VAL A 232 13.85 8.00 -2.16
C VAL A 232 13.92 7.13 -0.90
N SER A 233 14.18 5.84 -1.03
CA SER A 233 14.31 4.93 0.13
C SER A 233 15.56 5.18 0.97
N GLU A 234 16.64 5.70 0.40
CA GLU A 234 17.86 6.02 1.14
C GLU A 234 17.71 7.22 2.07
N VAL A 235 16.77 8.13 1.77
CA VAL A 235 16.43 9.26 2.62
C VAL A 235 15.78 8.79 3.93
N GLU A 236 15.06 7.66 3.91
CA GLU A 236 14.36 7.08 5.07
C GLU A 236 15.30 6.32 6.03
N ASP A 237 16.59 6.14 5.70
CA ASP A 237 17.62 5.43 6.48
C ASP A 237 17.15 4.08 7.08
N LEU A 238 16.64 3.21 6.22
CA LEU A 238 16.02 1.94 6.60
C LEU A 238 17.02 0.96 7.21
N GLN A 239 16.86 0.65 8.48
CA GLN A 239 17.76 -0.23 9.23
C GLN A 239 16.98 -1.40 9.86
N ALA A 240 17.65 -2.52 10.09
CA ALA A 240 17.13 -3.66 10.83
C ALA A 240 18.24 -4.45 11.52
N ASN A 241 17.93 -5.10 12.63
CA ASN A 241 18.83 -6.02 13.30
C ASN A 241 18.61 -7.46 12.74
N PRO A 242 19.59 -8.07 12.04
CA PRO A 242 19.47 -9.42 11.47
C PRO A 242 19.57 -10.54 12.52
N GLU A 243 20.11 -10.26 13.71
CA GLU A 243 20.30 -11.24 14.80
C GLU A 243 19.04 -11.38 15.67
N ARG A 244 18.04 -10.54 15.44
CA ARG A 244 16.79 -10.55 16.19
C ARG A 244 15.94 -11.77 15.83
N LEU A 245 15.12 -12.24 16.81
CA LEU A 245 14.07 -13.23 16.55
C LEU A 245 13.11 -12.73 15.46
N ALA A 246 12.70 -13.62 14.57
CA ALA A 246 11.85 -13.29 13.43
C ALA A 246 10.53 -12.66 13.89
N LYS A 247 10.21 -11.48 13.32
CA LYS A 247 8.95 -10.78 13.48
C LYS A 247 8.40 -10.47 12.09
N GLY A 248 7.16 -10.75 11.85
CA GLY A 248 6.52 -10.53 10.55
C GLY A 248 5.11 -9.99 10.69
N THR A 249 4.63 -9.32 9.64
CA THR A 249 3.24 -8.88 9.51
C THR A 249 2.53 -9.82 8.54
N VAL A 250 1.36 -10.34 8.95
CA VAL A 250 0.50 -11.15 8.07
C VAL A 250 -0.23 -10.20 7.12
N ILE A 251 0.09 -10.31 5.83
CA ILE A 251 -0.51 -9.50 4.77
C ILE A 251 -1.79 -10.19 4.26
N GLU A 252 -1.73 -11.50 4.05
CA GLU A 252 -2.84 -12.29 3.55
C GLU A 252 -2.85 -13.68 4.20
N ALA A 253 -4.03 -14.25 4.42
CA ALA A 253 -4.21 -15.59 4.95
C ALA A 253 -5.34 -16.32 4.21
N HIS A 254 -5.09 -17.56 3.81
CA HIS A 254 -6.06 -18.43 3.16
C HIS A 254 -6.36 -19.66 4.02
N LEU A 255 -7.64 -20.02 4.13
CA LEU A 255 -8.07 -21.27 4.71
C LEU A 255 -8.32 -22.28 3.58
N ASP A 256 -7.47 -23.28 3.48
CA ASP A 256 -7.71 -24.45 2.60
C ASP A 256 -8.70 -25.41 3.28
N LYS A 257 -9.93 -25.46 2.76
CA LYS A 257 -11.00 -26.35 3.29
C LYS A 257 -10.86 -27.81 2.81
N ALA A 258 -9.87 -28.12 1.99
CA ALA A 258 -9.67 -29.44 1.40
C ALA A 258 -8.68 -30.31 2.19
N LYS A 259 -8.20 -29.85 3.34
CA LYS A 259 -7.32 -30.61 4.25
C LYS A 259 -7.92 -30.70 5.65
#